data_20d83b154131210cd5fb0814ad17480f
#
_entry.id   20d83b154131210cd5fb0814ad17480f
#
_cell.length_a   1.000
_cell.length_b   1.000
_cell.length_c   1.000
_cell.angle_alpha   90.00
_cell.angle_beta   90.00
_cell.angle_gamma   90.00
#
_symmetry.space_group_name_H-M   'P 1'
#
loop_
_entity.id
_entity.type
_entity.pdbx_description
1 polymer ?
#
loop_
_entity_poly.entity_id
_entity_poly.type
_entity_poly.pdbx_seq_one_letter_code
_entity_poly.pdbx_strand_id
1 'polypeptide(L)'
;MYQVGTYKNNSWALVSEFAKSGVIFDFDDSSAQAEAAKKLEKYVQDNNIKGMSGKTNSDGEVMYRDLEKGVYLFVQTQKTQISNQVYQSEPFIITVPGNYGGKSIFLADAITDPADFMVAPLIGNILVMINKKIMQEIIKRFYEHEARTSLM
;
A
#
# COMPACT_ATOMS: atom_id res chain seq x y z
N MET A 1 -9.35 -4.80 2.22
CA MET A 1 -8.71 -3.55 2.67
C MET A 1 -9.40 -3.04 3.91
N TYR A 2 -8.65 -2.49 4.87
CA TYR A 2 -9.14 -1.97 6.15
C TYR A 2 -8.52 -0.60 6.41
N GLN A 3 -9.32 0.37 6.81
CA GLN A 3 -8.77 1.62 7.33
C GLN A 3 -8.32 1.38 8.78
N VAL A 4 -7.03 1.37 9.01
CA VAL A 4 -6.44 1.06 10.32
C VAL A 4 -5.94 2.30 11.05
N GLY A 5 -5.73 3.38 10.33
CA GLY A 5 -5.23 4.62 10.91
C GLY A 5 -5.79 5.88 10.28
N THR A 6 -5.62 6.97 10.98
CA THR A 6 -6.00 8.32 10.57
C THR A 6 -4.89 9.31 10.93
N TYR A 7 -4.89 10.46 10.28
CA TYR A 7 -3.93 11.53 10.57
C TYR A 7 -4.53 12.54 11.53
N LYS A 8 -3.97 12.62 12.73
CA LYS A 8 -4.39 13.57 13.78
C LYS A 8 -3.16 14.16 14.46
N ASN A 9 -3.24 15.43 14.83
CA ASN A 9 -2.18 16.11 15.59
C ASN A 9 -0.79 15.94 14.95
N ASN A 10 -0.70 16.10 13.63
CA ASN A 10 0.52 15.93 12.84
C ASN A 10 1.16 14.54 12.92
N SER A 11 0.40 13.52 13.27
CA SER A 11 0.88 12.14 13.31
C SER A 11 -0.17 11.14 12.82
N TRP A 12 0.29 9.97 12.44
CA TRP A 12 -0.55 8.84 12.14
C TRP A 12 -0.90 8.09 13.42
N ALA A 13 -2.18 7.84 13.65
CA ALA A 13 -2.67 7.13 14.82
C ALA A 13 -3.68 6.06 14.39
N LEU A 14 -3.77 4.98 15.17
CA LEU A 14 -4.78 3.94 14.95
C LEU A 14 -6.19 4.53 15.09
N VAL A 15 -7.11 4.07 14.24
CA VAL A 15 -8.53 4.30 14.48
C VAL A 15 -9.00 3.48 15.69
N SER A 16 -10.11 3.89 16.31
CA SER A 16 -10.60 3.32 17.58
C SER A 16 -10.76 1.79 17.54
N GLU A 17 -11.23 1.26 16.43
CA GLU A 17 -11.44 -0.18 16.23
C GLU A 17 -10.13 -0.98 16.33
N PHE A 18 -9.01 -0.39 15.95
CA PHE A 18 -7.69 -1.01 15.98
C PHE A 18 -6.83 -0.58 17.18
N ALA A 19 -7.33 0.29 18.04
CA ALA A 19 -6.55 0.82 19.17
C ALA A 19 -5.98 -0.27 20.09
N LYS A 20 -6.70 -1.37 20.28
CA LYS A 20 -6.26 -2.49 21.11
C LYS A 20 -5.23 -3.40 20.44
N SER A 21 -4.93 -3.21 19.15
CA SER A 21 -3.87 -3.99 18.48
C SER A 21 -2.49 -3.66 19.02
N GLY A 22 -2.31 -2.50 19.66
CA GLY A 22 -1.03 -2.05 20.21
C GLY A 22 0.02 -1.75 19.13
N VAL A 23 -0.39 -1.60 17.87
CA VAL A 23 0.50 -1.25 16.77
C VAL A 23 0.85 0.24 16.84
N ILE A 24 2.11 0.55 16.60
CA ILE A 24 2.60 1.92 16.42
C ILE A 24 3.11 2.01 14.99
N PHE A 25 2.69 3.05 14.26
CA PHE A 25 3.13 3.27 12.91
C PHE A 25 4.52 3.93 12.90
N ASP A 26 5.45 3.28 12.24
CA ASP A 26 6.75 3.83 11.90
C ASP A 26 6.95 3.66 10.39
N PHE A 27 6.73 4.73 9.64
CA PHE A 27 6.82 4.72 8.18
C PHE A 27 8.24 4.99 7.66
N ASP A 28 9.19 5.22 8.54
CA ASP A 28 10.60 5.38 8.20
C ASP A 28 11.36 4.05 8.26
N ASP A 29 10.80 3.05 8.93
CA ASP A 29 11.34 1.68 9.03
C ASP A 29 10.41 0.67 8.33
N SER A 30 10.90 0.07 7.24
CA SER A 30 10.14 -0.92 6.48
C SER A 30 9.91 -2.23 7.22
N SER A 31 10.86 -2.64 8.06
CA SER A 31 10.72 -3.84 8.86
C SER A 31 9.63 -3.64 9.90
N ALA A 32 9.60 -2.47 10.54
CA ALA A 32 8.53 -2.10 11.45
C ALA A 32 7.17 -2.04 10.76
N GLN A 33 7.10 -1.54 9.53
CA GLN A 33 5.86 -1.54 8.74
C GLN A 33 5.38 -2.94 8.40
N ALA A 34 6.28 -3.84 7.98
CA ALA A 34 5.93 -5.22 7.67
C ALA A 34 5.42 -5.96 8.92
N GLU A 35 6.05 -5.77 10.07
CA GLU A 35 5.60 -6.33 11.34
C GLU A 35 4.24 -5.75 11.77
N ALA A 36 4.05 -4.44 11.62
CA ALA A 36 2.78 -3.78 11.89
C ALA A 36 1.65 -4.36 11.02
N ALA A 37 1.90 -4.55 9.72
CA ALA A 37 0.93 -5.15 8.82
C ALA A 37 0.53 -6.58 9.26
N LYS A 38 1.50 -7.42 9.63
CA LYS A 38 1.25 -8.78 10.13
C LYS A 38 0.47 -8.80 11.45
N LYS A 39 0.80 -7.91 12.37
CA LYS A 39 0.07 -7.76 13.64
C LYS A 39 -1.37 -7.32 13.41
N LEU A 40 -1.58 -6.37 12.49
CA LEU A 40 -2.92 -5.88 12.13
C LEU A 40 -3.73 -6.95 11.39
N GLU A 41 -3.12 -7.71 10.48
CA GLU A 41 -3.78 -8.85 9.83
C GLU A 41 -4.27 -9.87 10.86
N LYS A 42 -3.38 -10.26 11.77
CA LYS A 42 -3.75 -11.18 12.86
C LYS A 42 -4.88 -10.60 13.72
N TYR A 43 -4.81 -9.32 14.07
CA TYR A 43 -5.85 -8.64 14.84
C TYR A 43 -7.21 -8.65 14.13
N VAL A 44 -7.22 -8.41 12.81
CA VAL A 44 -8.43 -8.52 11.98
C VAL A 44 -9.04 -9.92 12.05
N GLN A 45 -8.19 -10.95 11.92
CA GLN A 45 -8.62 -12.34 11.95
C GLN A 45 -9.17 -12.73 13.33
N ASP A 46 -8.44 -12.40 14.40
CA ASP A 46 -8.81 -12.76 15.79
C ASP A 46 -10.12 -12.05 16.24
N ASN A 47 -10.40 -10.88 15.69
CA ASN A 47 -11.58 -10.08 16.06
C ASN A 47 -12.70 -10.09 14.99
N ASN A 48 -12.54 -10.86 13.92
CA ASN A 48 -13.50 -10.95 12.81
C ASN A 48 -13.92 -9.57 12.24
N ILE A 49 -12.96 -8.66 12.14
CA ILE A 49 -13.20 -7.31 11.62
C ILE A 49 -13.51 -7.41 10.14
N LYS A 50 -14.55 -6.71 9.71
CA LYS A 50 -14.95 -6.65 8.31
C LYS A 50 -14.30 -5.45 7.63
N GLY A 51 -13.70 -5.68 6.47
CA GLY A 51 -13.12 -4.65 5.63
C GLY A 51 -13.87 -4.47 4.31
N MET A 52 -13.38 -3.57 3.49
CA MET A 52 -13.82 -3.46 2.10
C MET A 52 -13.15 -4.56 1.28
N SER A 53 -13.95 -5.34 0.57
CA SER A 53 -13.45 -6.34 -0.37
C SER A 53 -13.27 -5.74 -1.76
N GLY A 54 -12.28 -6.22 -2.48
CA GLY A 54 -12.03 -5.94 -3.88
C GLY A 54 -11.54 -7.20 -4.56
N LYS A 55 -11.77 -7.29 -5.85
CA LYS A 55 -11.25 -8.37 -6.68
C LYS A 55 -10.43 -7.76 -7.79
N THR A 56 -9.26 -8.33 -8.03
CA THR A 56 -8.43 -7.92 -9.17
C THR A 56 -9.09 -8.28 -10.49
N ASN A 57 -8.90 -7.40 -11.47
CA ASN A 57 -9.28 -7.66 -12.87
C ASN A 57 -8.26 -8.58 -13.57
N SER A 58 -8.41 -8.78 -14.87
CA SER A 58 -7.48 -9.59 -15.69
C SER A 58 -6.06 -9.03 -15.73
N ASP A 59 -5.89 -7.74 -15.46
CA ASP A 59 -4.60 -7.07 -15.47
C ASP A 59 -3.95 -7.04 -14.06
N GLY A 60 -4.57 -7.72 -13.08
CA GLY A 60 -4.09 -7.78 -11.71
C GLY A 60 -4.38 -6.51 -10.89
N GLU A 61 -5.24 -5.64 -11.38
CA GLU A 61 -5.55 -4.36 -10.75
C GLU A 61 -6.81 -4.43 -9.90
N VAL A 62 -6.77 -3.81 -8.73
CA VAL A 62 -7.94 -3.51 -7.92
C VAL A 62 -7.96 -2.02 -7.60
N MET A 63 -9.13 -1.40 -7.71
CA MET A 63 -9.28 0.02 -7.46
C MET A 63 -10.26 0.28 -6.33
N TYR A 64 -9.82 1.10 -5.37
CA TYR A 64 -10.65 1.66 -4.32
C TYR A 64 -10.74 3.17 -4.54
N ARG A 65 -11.95 3.71 -4.54
CA ARG A 65 -12.22 5.12 -4.80
C ARG A 65 -12.65 5.83 -3.53
N ASP A 66 -12.50 7.16 -3.54
CA ASP A 66 -13.03 8.06 -2.51
C ASP A 66 -12.52 7.73 -1.10
N LEU A 67 -11.26 7.28 -1.02
CA LEU A 67 -10.63 6.99 0.26
C LEU A 67 -10.31 8.28 1.02
N GLU A 68 -10.68 8.29 2.28
CA GLU A 68 -10.31 9.36 3.19
C GLU A 68 -8.80 9.32 3.50
N LYS A 69 -8.27 10.45 3.98
CA LYS A 69 -6.89 10.50 4.48
C LYS A 69 -6.72 9.50 5.64
N GLY A 70 -5.82 8.54 5.47
CA GLY A 70 -5.67 7.49 6.45
C GLY A 70 -4.55 6.51 6.17
N VAL A 71 -4.44 5.51 7.03
CA VAL A 71 -3.59 4.34 6.86
C VAL A 71 -4.47 3.15 6.53
N TYR A 72 -4.12 2.42 5.50
CA TYR A 72 -4.90 1.29 5.00
C TYR A 72 -4.08 0.01 4.99
N LEU A 73 -4.65 -1.05 5.58
CA LEU A 73 -4.11 -2.39 5.55
C LEU A 73 -4.71 -3.16 4.38
N PHE A 74 -3.86 -3.79 3.60
CA PHE A 74 -4.24 -4.70 2.53
C PHE A 74 -3.88 -6.13 2.90
N VAL A 75 -4.85 -7.01 2.76
CA VAL A 75 -4.72 -8.43 3.03
C VAL A 75 -5.29 -9.20 1.84
N GLN A 76 -4.50 -10.10 1.29
CA GLN A 76 -4.97 -11.03 0.27
C GLN A 76 -5.73 -12.17 0.97
N THR A 77 -7.03 -12.29 0.68
CA THR A 77 -7.90 -13.29 1.31
C THR A 77 -7.96 -14.60 0.55
N GLN A 78 -7.66 -14.58 -0.75
CA GLN A 78 -7.65 -15.77 -1.59
C GLN A 78 -6.28 -15.95 -2.25
N LYS A 79 -5.72 -17.14 -2.12
CA LYS A 79 -4.47 -17.49 -2.81
C LYS A 79 -4.72 -17.56 -4.30
N THR A 80 -3.80 -17.02 -5.08
CA THR A 80 -3.83 -17.14 -6.53
C THR A 80 -3.05 -18.36 -6.95
N GLN A 81 -3.65 -19.21 -7.77
CA GLN A 81 -2.98 -20.38 -8.34
C GLN A 81 -2.75 -20.15 -9.83
N ILE A 82 -1.49 -20.21 -10.24
CA ILE A 82 -1.09 -20.14 -11.66
C ILE A 82 -0.32 -21.41 -11.96
N SER A 83 -0.86 -22.24 -12.86
CA SER A 83 -0.32 -23.57 -13.13
C SER A 83 -0.22 -24.41 -11.84
N ASN A 84 0.96 -24.87 -11.47
CA ASN A 84 1.19 -25.65 -10.26
C ASN A 84 1.76 -24.84 -9.09
N GLN A 85 1.78 -23.51 -9.22
CA GLN A 85 2.32 -22.62 -8.19
C GLN A 85 1.20 -21.83 -7.51
N VAL A 86 1.32 -21.67 -6.21
CA VAL A 86 0.41 -20.88 -5.38
C VAL A 86 1.11 -19.60 -4.97
N TYR A 87 0.47 -18.48 -5.25
CA TYR A 87 0.96 -17.15 -4.92
C TYR A 87 0.10 -16.53 -3.83
N GLN A 88 0.77 -15.96 -2.85
CA GLN A 88 0.14 -15.21 -1.77
C GLN A 88 1.02 -14.01 -1.44
N SER A 89 0.45 -12.82 -1.45
CA SER A 89 1.16 -11.62 -1.00
C SER A 89 1.13 -11.54 0.53
N GLU A 90 2.22 -11.04 1.08
CA GLU A 90 2.26 -10.63 2.48
C GLU A 90 1.33 -9.42 2.68
N PRO A 91 0.73 -9.25 3.87
CA PRO A 91 -0.05 -8.06 4.17
C PRO A 91 0.85 -6.82 4.15
N PHE A 92 0.30 -5.70 3.74
CA PHE A 92 1.03 -4.43 3.72
C PHE A 92 0.13 -3.27 4.11
N ILE A 93 0.75 -2.18 4.55
CA ILE A 93 0.07 -0.92 4.89
C ILE A 93 0.54 0.20 3.98
N ILE A 94 -0.37 1.07 3.61
CA ILE A 94 -0.09 2.30 2.88
C ILE A 94 -0.77 3.49 3.53
N THR A 95 -0.21 4.67 3.33
CA THR A 95 -0.84 5.93 3.69
C THR A 95 -1.55 6.54 2.49
N VAL A 96 -2.69 7.17 2.74
CA VAL A 96 -3.39 8.00 1.75
C VAL A 96 -3.49 9.42 2.32
N PRO A 97 -2.89 10.43 1.73
CA PRO A 97 -2.01 10.37 0.57
C PRO A 97 -0.69 9.65 0.87
N GLY A 98 -0.14 8.98 -0.14
CA GLY A 98 1.22 8.48 -0.08
C GLY A 98 2.23 9.62 -0.14
N ASN A 99 3.41 9.43 0.44
CA ASN A 99 4.52 10.38 0.30
C ASN A 99 5.60 9.74 -0.57
N TYR A 100 5.89 10.36 -1.70
CA TYR A 100 6.91 9.92 -2.62
C TYR A 100 7.84 11.10 -2.95
N GLY A 101 9.11 10.96 -2.59
CA GLY A 101 10.10 12.02 -2.84
C GLY A 101 9.71 13.38 -2.26
N GLY A 102 9.06 13.41 -1.07
CA GLY A 102 8.60 14.63 -0.42
C GLY A 102 7.29 15.21 -0.98
N LYS A 103 6.65 14.53 -1.95
CA LYS A 103 5.36 14.93 -2.52
C LYS A 103 4.26 13.99 -2.11
N SER A 104 3.10 14.54 -1.74
CA SER A 104 1.91 13.74 -1.44
C SER A 104 1.30 13.17 -2.71
N ILE A 105 1.09 11.86 -2.75
CA ILE A 105 0.44 11.16 -3.85
C ILE A 105 -0.90 10.63 -3.36
N PHE A 106 -1.98 11.08 -4.01
CA PHE A 106 -3.36 10.71 -3.66
C PHE A 106 -3.88 9.49 -4.43
N LEU A 107 -3.08 8.97 -5.34
CA LEU A 107 -3.41 7.76 -6.10
C LEU A 107 -2.49 6.63 -5.62
N ALA A 108 -3.07 5.58 -5.08
CA ALA A 108 -2.36 4.37 -4.74
C ALA A 108 -3.02 3.19 -5.46
N ASP A 109 -2.28 2.57 -6.36
CA ASP A 109 -2.71 1.35 -7.03
C ASP A 109 -2.00 0.16 -6.39
N ALA A 110 -2.76 -0.75 -5.83
CA ALA A 110 -2.25 -2.01 -5.30
C ALA A 110 -2.48 -3.13 -6.32
N ILE A 111 -1.43 -3.79 -6.71
CA ILE A 111 -1.47 -4.91 -7.65
C ILE A 111 -1.30 -6.20 -6.86
N THR A 112 -2.15 -7.16 -7.10
CA THR A 112 -2.13 -8.45 -6.39
C THR A 112 -1.73 -9.62 -7.27
N ASP A 113 -1.43 -9.40 -8.55
CA ASP A 113 -0.90 -10.45 -9.43
C ASP A 113 0.64 -10.43 -9.42
N PRO A 114 1.28 -11.51 -8.93
CA PRO A 114 2.75 -11.58 -8.88
C PRO A 114 3.44 -11.54 -10.24
N ALA A 115 2.75 -11.86 -11.33
CA ALA A 115 3.33 -11.84 -12.68
C ALA A 115 3.59 -10.43 -13.20
N ASP A 116 2.90 -9.41 -12.66
CA ASP A 116 3.02 -8.01 -13.06
C ASP A 116 3.89 -7.18 -12.12
N PHE A 117 4.53 -7.83 -11.14
CA PHE A 117 5.42 -7.14 -10.21
C PHE A 117 6.70 -6.70 -10.89
N MET A 118 6.83 -5.42 -11.09
CA MET A 118 8.15 -4.82 -11.04
C MET A 118 8.48 -4.55 -9.57
N VAL A 119 9.56 -5.17 -9.10
CA VAL A 119 10.20 -4.72 -7.86
C VAL A 119 10.66 -3.29 -8.13
N ALA A 120 9.85 -2.32 -7.77
CA ALA A 120 10.31 -0.95 -7.72
C ALA A 120 11.50 -0.93 -6.77
N PRO A 121 12.59 -0.26 -7.13
CA PRO A 121 13.69 -0.11 -6.20
C PRO A 121 13.13 0.43 -4.90
N LEU A 122 13.50 -0.22 -3.81
CA LEU A 122 13.13 0.11 -2.46
C LEU A 122 13.39 1.59 -2.20
N ILE A 123 12.36 2.40 -2.33
CA ILE A 123 12.41 3.76 -1.83
C ILE A 123 11.95 3.68 -0.39
N GLY A 124 12.93 3.71 0.52
CA GLY A 124 12.68 3.54 1.94
C GLY A 124 12.10 2.17 2.31
N ASN A 125 12.50 1.10 1.62
CA ASN A 125 12.09 -0.27 1.88
C ASN A 125 10.57 -0.56 1.81
N ILE A 126 9.76 0.30 1.29
CA ILE A 126 8.38 -0.03 0.97
C ILE A 126 8.36 -0.67 -0.41
N LEU A 127 7.99 -1.94 -0.47
CA LEU A 127 7.61 -2.58 -1.71
C LEU A 127 6.26 -1.99 -2.12
N VAL A 128 6.26 -0.83 -2.73
CA VAL A 128 5.08 -0.31 -3.41
C VAL A 128 5.01 -1.03 -4.74
N MET A 129 4.14 -2.01 -4.81
CA MET A 129 3.84 -2.68 -6.06
C MET A 129 2.95 -1.77 -6.88
N ILE A 130 3.57 -1.01 -7.76
CA ILE A 130 2.91 -0.11 -8.69
C ILE A 130 2.77 -0.83 -10.03
N ASN A 131 1.61 -0.69 -10.65
CA ASN A 131 1.39 -1.12 -12.02
C ASN A 131 2.53 -0.60 -12.92
N LYS A 132 3.12 -1.49 -13.71
CA LYS A 132 4.25 -1.20 -14.60
C LYS A 132 3.99 0.03 -15.50
N LYS A 133 2.76 0.18 -15.98
CA LYS A 133 2.34 1.28 -16.85
C LYS A 133 2.31 2.61 -16.09
N ILE A 134 1.83 2.62 -14.86
CA ILE A 134 1.79 3.80 -13.99
C ILE A 134 3.20 4.18 -13.55
N MET A 135 4.05 3.20 -13.23
CA MET A 135 5.46 3.45 -12.94
C MET A 135 6.17 4.13 -14.11
N GLN A 136 5.95 3.66 -15.33
CA GLN A 136 6.52 4.26 -16.55
C GLN A 136 6.04 5.70 -16.75
N GLU A 137 4.75 5.98 -16.47
CA GLU A 137 4.18 7.32 -16.58
C GLU A 137 4.75 8.26 -15.50
N ILE A 138 4.91 7.79 -14.26
CA ILE A 138 5.52 8.55 -13.16
C ILE A 138 7.00 8.85 -13.48
N ILE A 139 7.75 7.87 -13.93
CA ILE A 139 9.17 8.02 -14.32
C ILE A 139 9.28 9.04 -15.47
N LYS A 140 8.43 8.93 -16.49
CA LYS A 140 8.41 9.87 -17.61
C LYS A 140 8.17 11.29 -17.15
N ARG A 141 7.16 11.53 -16.30
CA ARG A 141 6.86 12.85 -15.75
C ARG A 141 7.97 13.40 -14.86
N PHE A 142 8.66 12.53 -14.12
CA PHE A 142 9.79 12.92 -13.30
C PHE A 142 10.95 13.44 -14.17
N TYR A 143 11.33 12.71 -15.21
CA TYR A 143 12.38 13.15 -16.14
C TYR A 143 12.01 14.41 -16.93
N GLU A 144 10.75 14.55 -17.33
CA GLU A 144 10.26 15.77 -18.00
C GLU A 144 10.32 16.99 -17.08
N HIS A 145 10.09 16.81 -15.78
CA HIS A 145 10.19 17.88 -14.79
C HIS A 145 11.65 18.28 -14.53
N GLU A 146 12.56 17.31 -14.39
CA GLU A 146 13.99 17.60 -14.22
C GLU A 146 14.59 18.31 -15.44
N ALA A 147 14.22 17.87 -16.65
CA ALA A 147 14.66 18.50 -17.88
C ALA A 147 14.21 19.98 -17.98
N ARG A 148 13.03 20.33 -17.47
CA ARG A 148 12.55 21.72 -17.42
C ARG A 148 13.24 22.56 -16.37
N THR A 149 13.64 21.95 -15.25
CA THR A 149 14.32 22.67 -14.15
C THR A 149 15.78 22.93 -14.46
N SER A 150 16.43 22.09 -15.28
CA SER A 150 17.82 22.27 -15.70
C SER A 150 18.00 23.24 -16.86
N LEU A 151 16.92 23.70 -17.49
CA LEU A 151 16.93 24.70 -18.57
C LEU A 151 16.62 26.12 -18.08
N MET A 152 16.39 26.31 -16.80
CA MET A 152 16.26 27.57 -16.13
C MET A 152 17.51 27.90 -15.30
#